data_d2c0c9c5c215bb2d3e6e0b2f68d97dc8
#
_entry.id   d2c0c9c5c215bb2d3e6e0b2f68d97dc8
#
_cell.length_a   1.000
_cell.length_b   1.000
_cell.length_c   1.000
_cell.angle_alpha   90.00
_cell.angle_beta   90.00
_cell.angle_gamma   90.00
#
_symmetry.space_group_name_H-M   'P 1'
#
loop_
_entity.id
_entity.type
_entity.pdbx_description
1 polymer ?
#
loop_
_entity_poly.entity_id
_entity_poly.type
_entity_poly.pdbx_seq_one_letter_code
_entity_poly.pdbx_strand_id
1 'polypeptide(L)'
;MSLFESLLALLAGIGVFITGMDFMSSSLRRVAGPELKKLLGKMTNNRFAGIGVGASVTAIIQSSSATTVMVVGFVNAGVMTLTQATSIIMGANIGTTVTGLLVSLSSINISLYLSALAFIGVMMMFINKSSIKNIGGIIAGLGLLFIGLSLMSDAFNVEEARNMFTSLFATINFPLLLLFLGMIFTALMQSSSAMTGLIIVMAGQGVMNLEDALFVVLGVNIGTCVTALIATIGTSVNARRTGLIHLLFNVVGTIIFTIFIWIFKNQVVSLLSHINNIQYEIALFHLFFNLVTTCLLLPFIKQLVKIAEMIIKDKEENKDNVLKFIDERLLKTPPVAVMQVKKEIENMASLAKQNLSLCFEGVCVYEPKNEKIITKNENQIDSMNSEITKFLIKLSPLVDGESIKTVGSYYHVVNDIERIGDLAENLFDYATEMEEKGLVFSDVAMVEIKTMYSVIMEMYDIATKTFDTDQVVDLKRLSTLEQKTDELKKQFSMAHFERLSQTGCSMELGGYFI
;
A
#
# COMPACT_ATOMS: atom_id res chain seq x y z
N MET A 1 -35.97 27.82 -5.40
CA MET A 1 -35.75 26.37 -5.35
C MET A 1 -36.73 25.76 -4.38
N SER A 2 -37.37 24.66 -4.74
CA SER A 2 -38.20 23.85 -3.83
C SER A 2 -37.27 23.04 -2.87
N LEU A 3 -37.82 22.50 -1.79
CA LEU A 3 -37.12 21.61 -0.90
C LEU A 3 -36.48 20.43 -1.65
N PHE A 4 -37.19 19.85 -2.61
CA PHE A 4 -36.69 18.75 -3.43
C PHE A 4 -35.47 19.16 -4.28
N GLU A 5 -35.55 20.33 -4.91
CA GLU A 5 -34.43 20.88 -5.69
C GLU A 5 -33.21 21.17 -4.80
N SER A 6 -33.42 21.63 -3.57
CA SER A 6 -32.36 21.86 -2.57
C SER A 6 -31.67 20.56 -2.17
N LEU A 7 -32.42 19.47 -1.96
CA LEU A 7 -31.86 18.16 -1.67
C LEU A 7 -31.04 17.61 -2.87
N LEU A 8 -31.53 17.80 -4.09
CA LEU A 8 -30.78 17.43 -5.29
C LEU A 8 -29.49 18.26 -5.45
N ALA A 9 -29.56 19.56 -5.18
CA ALA A 9 -28.38 20.45 -5.20
C ALA A 9 -27.35 20.03 -4.14
N LEU A 10 -27.79 19.66 -2.93
CA LEU A 10 -26.92 19.12 -1.88
C LEU A 10 -26.20 17.85 -2.33
N LEU A 11 -26.94 16.89 -2.89
CA LEU A 11 -26.36 15.64 -3.40
C LEU A 11 -25.40 15.90 -4.57
N ALA A 12 -25.74 16.81 -5.49
CA ALA A 12 -24.87 17.23 -6.58
C ALA A 12 -23.60 17.89 -6.05
N GLY A 13 -23.73 18.79 -5.05
CA GLY A 13 -22.60 19.45 -4.40
C GLY A 13 -21.64 18.44 -3.74
N ILE A 14 -22.17 17.46 -3.01
CA ILE A 14 -21.38 16.35 -2.42
C ILE A 14 -20.68 15.56 -3.53
N GLY A 15 -21.38 15.23 -4.61
CA GLY A 15 -20.80 14.50 -5.73
C GLY A 15 -19.64 15.25 -6.39
N VAL A 16 -19.81 16.54 -6.66
CA VAL A 16 -18.76 17.41 -7.24
C VAL A 16 -17.59 17.56 -6.27
N PHE A 17 -17.86 17.74 -4.98
CA PHE A 17 -16.83 17.82 -3.94
C PHE A 17 -15.98 16.57 -3.88
N ILE A 18 -16.60 15.38 -3.81
CA ILE A 18 -15.89 14.10 -3.78
C ILE A 18 -15.08 13.90 -5.06
N THR A 19 -15.64 14.24 -6.22
CA THR A 19 -14.94 14.15 -7.51
C THR A 19 -13.73 15.09 -7.54
N GLY A 20 -13.88 16.33 -7.06
CA GLY A 20 -12.79 17.30 -6.94
C GLY A 20 -11.68 16.80 -6.03
N MET A 21 -12.03 16.23 -4.89
CA MET A 21 -11.08 15.63 -3.95
C MET A 21 -10.33 14.44 -4.56
N ASP A 22 -11.03 13.54 -5.25
CA ASP A 22 -10.38 12.39 -5.88
C ASP A 22 -9.45 12.82 -7.03
N PHE A 23 -9.88 13.80 -7.81
CA PHE A 23 -9.11 14.34 -8.92
C PHE A 23 -7.82 15.03 -8.43
N MET A 24 -7.92 15.86 -7.39
CA MET A 24 -6.79 16.49 -6.74
C MET A 24 -5.85 15.43 -6.13
N SER A 25 -6.40 14.50 -5.37
CA SER A 25 -5.67 13.42 -4.70
C SER A 25 -4.92 12.53 -5.69
N SER A 26 -5.56 12.10 -6.77
CA SER A 26 -4.94 11.26 -7.81
C SER A 26 -3.79 11.98 -8.52
N SER A 27 -3.94 13.27 -8.78
CA SER A 27 -2.90 14.11 -9.39
C SER A 27 -1.74 14.38 -8.44
N LEU A 28 -2.01 14.65 -7.15
CA LEU A 28 -1.00 14.76 -6.10
C LEU A 28 -0.18 13.48 -5.95
N ARG A 29 -0.83 12.31 -5.97
CA ARG A 29 -0.14 11.01 -5.94
C ARG A 29 0.83 10.83 -7.11
N ARG A 30 0.45 11.26 -8.33
CA ARG A 30 1.34 11.20 -9.50
C ARG A 30 2.54 12.12 -9.37
N VAL A 31 2.36 13.34 -8.87
CA VAL A 31 3.45 14.30 -8.67
C VAL A 31 4.37 13.87 -7.54
N ALA A 32 3.81 13.43 -6.42
CA ALA A 32 4.54 13.10 -5.20
C ALA A 32 5.10 11.66 -5.19
N GLY A 33 4.83 10.85 -6.20
CA GLY A 33 5.22 9.43 -6.23
C GLY A 33 6.67 9.12 -5.85
N PRO A 34 7.68 9.84 -6.38
CA PRO A 34 9.08 9.62 -6.01
C PRO A 34 9.38 9.97 -4.54
N GLU A 35 8.80 11.05 -4.03
CA GLU A 35 9.00 11.47 -2.64
C GLU A 35 8.24 10.56 -1.65
N LEU A 36 7.05 10.08 -2.03
CA LEU A 36 6.32 9.05 -1.32
C LEU A 36 7.16 7.77 -1.17
N LYS A 37 7.82 7.34 -2.26
CA LYS A 37 8.75 6.19 -2.24
C LYS A 37 9.87 6.40 -1.21
N LYS A 38 10.49 7.58 -1.17
CA LYS A 38 11.54 7.93 -0.21
C LYS A 38 11.03 7.99 1.24
N LEU A 39 9.85 8.58 1.46
CA LEU A 39 9.24 8.68 2.78
C LEU A 39 8.88 7.31 3.35
N LEU A 40 8.27 6.46 2.54
CA LEU A 40 7.88 5.11 2.94
C LEU A 40 9.09 4.17 3.07
N GLY A 41 10.13 4.35 2.25
CA GLY A 41 11.38 3.60 2.34
C GLY A 41 12.19 3.91 3.61
N LYS A 42 11.97 5.07 4.24
CA LYS A 42 12.53 5.43 5.55
C LYS A 42 11.72 4.85 6.70
N MET A 43 11.32 3.58 6.61
CA MET A 43 10.63 2.89 7.71
C MET A 43 11.54 2.83 8.94
N THR A 44 11.37 3.77 9.84
CA THR A 44 12.17 3.87 11.03
C THR A 44 11.47 3.23 12.22
N ASN A 45 12.26 2.62 13.13
CA ASN A 45 11.76 2.19 14.44
C ASN A 45 11.41 3.39 15.34
N ASN A 46 11.64 4.61 14.88
CA ASN A 46 11.32 5.83 15.60
C ASN A 46 9.84 6.19 15.43
N ARG A 47 9.07 6.15 16.51
CA ARG A 47 7.63 6.44 16.53
C ARG A 47 7.30 7.84 16.08
N PHE A 48 8.11 8.85 16.42
CA PHE A 48 7.91 10.23 16.00
C PHE A 48 8.09 10.37 14.48
N ALA A 49 9.12 9.73 13.93
CA ALA A 49 9.30 9.69 12.49
C ALA A 49 8.14 8.98 11.79
N GLY A 50 7.61 7.88 12.36
CA GLY A 50 6.42 7.18 11.85
C GLY A 50 5.19 8.10 11.80
N ILE A 51 4.93 8.88 12.87
CA ILE A 51 3.85 9.88 12.90
C ILE A 51 4.08 10.93 11.81
N GLY A 52 5.29 11.47 11.71
CA GLY A 52 5.64 12.47 10.68
C GLY A 52 5.42 11.95 9.26
N VAL A 53 5.83 10.70 8.99
CA VAL A 53 5.58 10.03 7.70
C VAL A 53 4.09 9.85 7.45
N GLY A 54 3.33 9.34 8.42
CA GLY A 54 1.89 9.15 8.28
C GLY A 54 1.14 10.46 8.02
N ALA A 55 1.48 11.52 8.77
CA ALA A 55 0.90 12.85 8.59
C ALA A 55 1.23 13.44 7.21
N SER A 56 2.50 13.39 6.80
CA SER A 56 2.95 13.92 5.51
C SER A 56 2.34 13.15 4.33
N VAL A 57 2.38 11.82 4.37
CA VAL A 57 1.80 10.97 3.33
C VAL A 57 0.31 11.25 3.18
N THR A 58 -0.44 11.29 4.29
CA THR A 58 -1.89 11.53 4.25
C THR A 58 -2.21 12.95 3.81
N ALA A 59 -1.46 13.96 4.25
CA ALA A 59 -1.63 15.34 3.81
C ALA A 59 -1.36 15.49 2.29
N ILE A 60 -0.37 14.78 1.75
CA ILE A 60 -0.07 14.78 0.31
C ILE A 60 -1.15 14.00 -0.46
N ILE A 61 -1.49 12.77 -0.02
CA ILE A 61 -2.47 11.93 -0.70
C ILE A 61 -3.90 12.45 -0.50
N GLN A 62 -4.16 13.27 0.53
CA GLN A 62 -5.48 13.76 0.94
C GLN A 62 -6.49 12.62 1.23
N SER A 63 -5.98 11.45 1.67
CA SER A 63 -6.79 10.28 1.97
C SER A 63 -6.15 9.42 3.05
N SER A 64 -6.66 9.48 4.27
CA SER A 64 -6.25 8.59 5.36
C SER A 64 -6.65 7.14 5.11
N SER A 65 -7.78 6.91 4.45
CA SER A 65 -8.20 5.56 4.06
C SER A 65 -7.18 4.92 3.13
N ALA A 66 -6.71 5.64 2.10
CA ALA A 66 -5.67 5.13 1.20
C ALA A 66 -4.35 4.86 1.95
N THR A 67 -3.93 5.77 2.83
CA THR A 67 -2.73 5.58 3.66
C THR A 67 -2.87 4.37 4.58
N THR A 68 -4.01 4.20 5.25
CA THR A 68 -4.23 3.07 6.16
C THR A 68 -4.31 1.74 5.40
N VAL A 69 -4.99 1.69 4.26
CA VAL A 69 -5.04 0.49 3.40
C VAL A 69 -3.65 0.08 2.94
N MET A 70 -2.81 1.06 2.58
CA MET A 70 -1.41 0.82 2.22
C MET A 70 -0.61 0.26 3.42
N VAL A 71 -0.78 0.82 4.61
CA VAL A 71 -0.13 0.32 5.83
C VAL A 71 -0.59 -1.11 6.15
N VAL A 72 -1.88 -1.41 6.01
CA VAL A 72 -2.42 -2.79 6.12
C VAL A 72 -1.73 -3.73 5.11
N GLY A 73 -1.56 -3.29 3.86
CA GLY A 73 -0.83 -4.05 2.84
C GLY A 73 0.63 -4.32 3.21
N PHE A 74 1.35 -3.31 3.76
CA PHE A 74 2.73 -3.50 4.22
C PHE A 74 2.86 -4.46 5.40
N VAL A 75 1.92 -4.40 6.34
CA VAL A 75 1.90 -5.34 7.46
C VAL A 75 1.54 -6.74 6.96
N ASN A 76 0.60 -6.85 6.02
CA ASN A 76 0.24 -8.11 5.38
C ASN A 76 1.43 -8.76 4.66
N ALA A 77 2.22 -7.96 3.98
CA ALA A 77 3.45 -8.37 3.29
C ALA A 77 4.66 -8.56 4.25
N GLY A 78 4.48 -8.45 5.57
CA GLY A 78 5.57 -8.61 6.54
C GLY A 78 6.67 -7.54 6.49
N VAL A 79 6.46 -6.48 5.71
CA VAL A 79 7.45 -5.38 5.51
C VAL A 79 7.42 -4.40 6.67
N MET A 80 6.30 -4.32 7.39
CA MET A 80 6.08 -3.39 8.48
C MET A 80 5.59 -4.11 9.74
N THR A 81 6.17 -3.76 10.89
CA THR A 81 5.70 -4.25 12.18
C THR A 81 4.43 -3.53 12.63
N LEU A 82 3.65 -4.15 13.54
CA LEU A 82 2.46 -3.53 14.12
C LEU A 82 2.76 -2.19 14.82
N THR A 83 3.92 -2.08 15.50
CA THR A 83 4.33 -0.85 16.18
C THR A 83 4.62 0.29 15.19
N GLN A 84 5.28 0.00 14.07
CA GLN A 84 5.52 0.97 13.00
C GLN A 84 4.20 1.40 12.36
N ALA A 85 3.34 0.43 12.02
CA ALA A 85 2.01 0.66 11.46
C ALA A 85 1.16 1.58 12.36
N THR A 86 1.16 1.32 13.67
CA THR A 86 0.42 2.14 14.64
C THR A 86 0.86 3.60 14.61
N SER A 87 2.18 3.87 14.59
CA SER A 87 2.67 5.25 14.55
C SER A 87 2.31 5.96 13.24
N ILE A 88 2.35 5.26 12.10
CA ILE A 88 1.95 5.85 10.81
C ILE A 88 0.45 6.12 10.78
N ILE A 89 -0.38 5.23 11.31
CA ILE A 89 -1.84 5.42 11.42
C ILE A 89 -2.18 6.62 12.31
N MET A 90 -1.52 6.78 13.44
CA MET A 90 -1.66 7.98 14.29
C MET A 90 -1.34 9.25 13.51
N GLY A 91 -0.27 9.27 12.75
CA GLY A 91 0.10 10.36 11.88
C GLY A 91 -0.93 10.59 10.76
N ALA A 92 -1.45 9.53 10.16
CA ALA A 92 -2.45 9.63 9.10
C ALA A 92 -3.73 10.35 9.57
N ASN A 93 -4.16 10.12 10.79
CA ASN A 93 -5.30 10.85 11.38
C ASN A 93 -5.01 12.36 11.49
N ILE A 94 -3.79 12.75 11.89
CA ILE A 94 -3.40 14.18 11.87
C ILE A 94 -3.42 14.72 10.43
N GLY A 95 -2.83 13.99 9.47
CA GLY A 95 -2.78 14.41 8.06
C GLY A 95 -4.15 14.65 7.42
N THR A 96 -5.18 13.92 7.84
CA THR A 96 -6.57 14.08 7.37
C THR A 96 -7.13 15.46 7.68
N THR A 97 -6.71 16.08 8.76
CA THR A 97 -7.25 17.38 9.20
C THR A 97 -6.90 18.54 8.26
N VAL A 98 -5.87 18.37 7.42
CA VAL A 98 -5.51 19.34 6.38
C VAL A 98 -6.68 19.60 5.43
N THR A 99 -7.48 18.57 5.11
CA THR A 99 -8.69 18.75 4.29
C THR A 99 -9.70 19.68 4.97
N GLY A 100 -9.96 19.51 6.27
CA GLY A 100 -10.86 20.39 7.03
C GLY A 100 -10.39 21.85 7.01
N LEU A 101 -9.08 22.08 7.14
CA LEU A 101 -8.49 23.42 7.04
C LEU A 101 -8.64 24.01 5.62
N LEU A 102 -8.46 23.20 4.56
CA LEU A 102 -8.70 23.65 3.19
C LEU A 102 -10.18 24.02 2.97
N VAL A 103 -11.10 23.20 3.47
CA VAL A 103 -12.54 23.46 3.36
C VAL A 103 -12.94 24.71 4.12
N SER A 104 -12.37 24.98 5.29
CA SER A 104 -12.67 26.17 6.08
C SER A 104 -12.30 27.49 5.36
N LEU A 105 -11.46 27.45 4.34
CA LEU A 105 -11.19 28.61 3.47
C LEU A 105 -12.43 29.06 2.69
N SER A 106 -13.47 28.22 2.57
CA SER A 106 -14.75 28.62 1.97
C SER A 106 -15.46 29.75 2.74
N SER A 107 -15.10 29.95 4.00
CA SER A 107 -15.61 31.06 4.82
C SER A 107 -15.11 32.44 4.38
N ILE A 108 -14.01 32.48 3.62
CA ILE A 108 -13.47 33.71 3.08
C ILE A 108 -14.09 33.94 1.70
N ASN A 109 -14.42 35.20 1.33
CA ASN A 109 -15.03 35.56 0.05
C ASN A 109 -14.11 35.31 -1.19
N ILE A 110 -13.27 34.27 -1.13
CA ILE A 110 -12.40 33.85 -2.24
C ILE A 110 -12.92 32.58 -2.95
N SER A 111 -14.02 31.99 -2.48
CA SER A 111 -14.55 30.73 -3.03
C SER A 111 -14.84 30.82 -4.53
N LEU A 112 -15.33 31.98 -5.02
CA LEU A 112 -15.56 32.21 -6.45
C LEU A 112 -14.25 32.19 -7.24
N TYR A 113 -13.18 32.81 -6.72
CA TYR A 113 -11.87 32.80 -7.38
C TYR A 113 -11.25 31.41 -7.39
N LEU A 114 -11.39 30.67 -6.29
CA LEU A 114 -10.91 29.30 -6.19
C LEU A 114 -11.70 28.37 -7.13
N SER A 115 -13.02 28.59 -7.29
CA SER A 115 -13.83 27.86 -8.26
C SER A 115 -13.36 28.08 -9.70
N ALA A 116 -12.92 29.30 -10.05
CA ALA A 116 -12.38 29.61 -11.39
C ALA A 116 -11.09 28.84 -11.71
N LEU A 117 -10.35 28.36 -10.67
CA LEU A 117 -9.19 27.49 -10.85
C LEU A 117 -9.55 26.19 -11.56
N ALA A 118 -10.80 25.71 -11.48
CA ALA A 118 -11.24 24.53 -12.21
C ALA A 118 -11.00 24.68 -13.71
N PHE A 119 -11.36 25.82 -14.29
CA PHE A 119 -11.13 26.11 -15.70
C PHE A 119 -9.64 26.15 -16.06
N ILE A 120 -8.85 26.87 -15.26
CA ILE A 120 -7.40 27.00 -15.48
C ILE A 120 -6.74 25.59 -15.42
N GLY A 121 -7.08 24.82 -14.40
CA GLY A 121 -6.55 23.46 -14.22
C GLY A 121 -6.90 22.54 -15.40
N VAL A 122 -8.16 22.59 -15.87
CA VAL A 122 -8.60 21.82 -17.04
C VAL A 122 -7.82 22.24 -18.29
N MET A 123 -7.65 23.53 -18.53
CA MET A 123 -6.83 24.01 -19.67
C MET A 123 -5.40 23.51 -19.62
N MET A 124 -4.78 23.50 -18.44
CA MET A 124 -3.44 22.94 -18.25
C MET A 124 -3.36 21.44 -18.56
N MET A 125 -4.43 20.68 -18.38
CA MET A 125 -4.45 19.25 -18.66
C MET A 125 -4.43 18.92 -20.15
N PHE A 126 -4.78 19.84 -21.03
CA PHE A 126 -4.66 19.66 -22.49
C PHE A 126 -3.21 19.82 -22.99
N ILE A 127 -2.30 20.27 -22.14
CA ILE A 127 -0.88 20.43 -22.50
C ILE A 127 -0.21 19.05 -22.46
N ASN A 128 0.49 18.68 -23.54
CA ASN A 128 1.15 17.36 -23.70
C ASN A 128 2.43 17.17 -22.86
N LYS A 129 2.55 17.84 -21.70
CA LYS A 129 3.65 17.68 -20.77
C LYS A 129 3.15 17.11 -19.45
N SER A 130 3.58 15.89 -19.09
CA SER A 130 3.09 15.14 -17.93
C SER A 130 3.07 15.96 -16.63
N SER A 131 4.15 16.71 -16.33
CA SER A 131 4.22 17.55 -15.14
C SER A 131 3.15 18.65 -15.13
N ILE A 132 2.91 19.31 -16.27
CA ILE A 132 1.90 20.38 -16.37
C ILE A 132 0.50 19.79 -16.27
N LYS A 133 0.26 18.65 -16.93
CA LYS A 133 -0.99 17.92 -16.85
C LYS A 133 -1.35 17.52 -15.41
N ASN A 134 -0.39 17.01 -14.66
CA ASN A 134 -0.59 16.62 -13.27
C ASN A 134 -0.83 17.84 -12.36
N ILE A 135 -0.09 18.94 -12.53
CA ILE A 135 -0.35 20.20 -11.81
C ILE A 135 -1.73 20.75 -12.18
N GLY A 136 -2.10 20.70 -13.46
CA GLY A 136 -3.44 21.05 -13.93
C GLY A 136 -4.54 20.24 -13.23
N GLY A 137 -4.33 18.94 -13.04
CA GLY A 137 -5.25 18.08 -12.29
C GLY A 137 -5.39 18.46 -10.81
N ILE A 138 -4.31 18.88 -10.15
CA ILE A 138 -4.37 19.39 -8.77
C ILE A 138 -5.22 20.67 -8.70
N ILE A 139 -4.94 21.63 -9.60
CA ILE A 139 -5.63 22.92 -9.67
C ILE A 139 -7.10 22.74 -10.04
N ALA A 140 -7.41 21.89 -11.01
CA ALA A 140 -8.79 21.56 -11.41
C ALA A 140 -9.56 20.89 -10.28
N GLY A 141 -8.93 19.93 -9.59
CA GLY A 141 -9.54 19.24 -8.44
C GLY A 141 -9.85 20.19 -7.29
N LEU A 142 -8.92 21.13 -6.99
CA LEU A 142 -9.15 22.17 -6.00
C LEU A 142 -10.32 23.08 -6.39
N GLY A 143 -10.39 23.50 -7.64
CA GLY A 143 -11.51 24.31 -8.14
C GLY A 143 -12.84 23.57 -8.06
N LEU A 144 -12.91 22.28 -8.45
CA LEU A 144 -14.11 21.45 -8.32
C LEU A 144 -14.54 21.27 -6.85
N LEU A 145 -13.57 21.13 -5.93
CA LEU A 145 -13.84 21.06 -4.50
C LEU A 145 -14.63 22.31 -4.04
N PHE A 146 -14.18 23.51 -4.42
CA PHE A 146 -14.85 24.76 -4.04
C PHE A 146 -16.18 24.96 -4.77
N ILE A 147 -16.34 24.47 -6.02
CA ILE A 147 -17.63 24.43 -6.70
C ILE A 147 -18.61 23.53 -5.92
N GLY A 148 -18.17 22.35 -5.49
CA GLY A 148 -18.99 21.44 -4.68
C GLY A 148 -19.42 22.06 -3.36
N LEU A 149 -18.51 22.76 -2.65
CA LEU A 149 -18.80 23.48 -1.41
C LEU A 149 -19.83 24.61 -1.66
N SER A 150 -19.71 25.35 -2.76
CA SER A 150 -20.67 26.40 -3.12
C SER A 150 -22.06 25.81 -3.37
N LEU A 151 -22.15 24.74 -4.15
CA LEU A 151 -23.43 24.06 -4.41
C LEU A 151 -24.10 23.54 -3.13
N MET A 152 -23.30 22.96 -2.22
CA MET A 152 -23.82 22.54 -0.91
C MET A 152 -24.31 23.74 -0.08
N SER A 153 -23.58 24.85 -0.10
CA SER A 153 -23.94 26.09 0.59
C SER A 153 -25.26 26.66 0.06
N ASP A 154 -25.38 26.72 -1.27
CA ASP A 154 -26.58 27.24 -1.96
C ASP A 154 -27.82 26.40 -1.66
N ALA A 155 -27.66 25.10 -1.46
CA ALA A 155 -28.76 24.22 -1.07
C ALA A 155 -29.39 24.62 0.27
N PHE A 156 -28.59 25.15 1.21
CA PHE A 156 -29.07 25.64 2.52
C PHE A 156 -29.52 27.11 2.51
N ASN A 157 -29.38 27.84 1.41
CA ASN A 157 -29.95 29.20 1.27
C ASN A 157 -31.48 29.17 1.12
N VAL A 158 -32.05 27.99 0.78
CA VAL A 158 -33.50 27.80 0.77
C VAL A 158 -34.03 27.63 2.17
N GLU A 159 -34.94 28.51 2.58
CA GLU A 159 -35.45 28.57 3.97
C GLU A 159 -36.09 27.26 4.43
N GLU A 160 -36.86 26.60 3.55
CA GLU A 160 -37.51 25.32 3.85
C GLU A 160 -36.48 24.21 4.14
N ALA A 161 -35.43 24.13 3.32
CA ALA A 161 -34.36 23.15 3.53
C ALA A 161 -33.58 23.44 4.81
N ARG A 162 -33.21 24.71 5.04
CA ARG A 162 -32.52 25.13 6.25
C ARG A 162 -33.33 24.83 7.50
N ASN A 163 -34.62 25.21 7.52
CA ASN A 163 -35.50 24.97 8.66
C ASN A 163 -35.69 23.47 8.91
N MET A 164 -35.83 22.65 7.87
CA MET A 164 -35.91 21.20 8.00
C MET A 164 -34.71 20.63 8.73
N PHE A 165 -33.51 20.94 8.27
CA PHE A 165 -32.27 20.42 8.87
C PHE A 165 -32.02 21.00 10.27
N THR A 166 -32.25 22.31 10.46
CA THR A 166 -32.12 22.96 11.78
C THR A 166 -33.08 22.33 12.79
N SER A 167 -34.36 22.09 12.42
CA SER A 167 -35.30 21.42 13.30
C SER A 167 -34.92 19.97 13.59
N LEU A 168 -34.37 19.27 12.60
CA LEU A 168 -33.87 17.91 12.78
C LEU A 168 -32.74 17.87 13.84
N PHE A 169 -31.74 18.73 13.73
CA PHE A 169 -30.65 18.78 14.70
C PHE A 169 -31.12 19.30 16.06
N ALA A 170 -32.03 20.29 16.10
CA ALA A 170 -32.60 20.79 17.35
C ALA A 170 -33.42 19.74 18.12
N THR A 171 -33.97 18.73 17.46
CA THR A 171 -34.68 17.62 18.14
C THR A 171 -33.71 16.58 18.72
N ILE A 172 -32.45 16.59 18.33
CA ILE A 172 -31.44 15.65 18.81
C ILE A 172 -30.77 16.22 20.07
N ASN A 173 -31.40 16.02 21.21
CA ASN A 173 -30.90 16.52 22.51
C ASN A 173 -29.83 15.64 23.15
N PHE A 174 -29.42 14.57 22.46
CA PHE A 174 -28.47 13.59 23.00
C PHE A 174 -27.17 13.55 22.18
N PRO A 175 -26.05 14.11 22.71
CA PRO A 175 -24.79 14.26 21.96
C PRO A 175 -24.22 12.95 21.38
N LEU A 176 -24.44 11.82 22.07
CA LEU A 176 -24.00 10.53 21.56
C LEU A 176 -24.74 10.10 20.27
N LEU A 177 -25.98 10.57 20.07
CA LEU A 177 -26.70 10.30 18.83
C LEU A 177 -26.06 11.06 17.64
N LEU A 178 -25.63 12.31 17.86
CA LEU A 178 -24.91 13.10 16.87
C LEU A 178 -23.59 12.43 16.49
N LEU A 179 -22.85 11.93 17.48
CA LEU A 179 -21.63 11.14 17.25
C LEU A 179 -21.93 9.88 16.42
N PHE A 180 -22.99 9.15 16.75
CA PHE A 180 -23.42 7.97 16.01
C PHE A 180 -23.80 8.29 14.57
N LEU A 181 -24.49 9.39 14.34
CA LEU A 181 -24.84 9.87 13.00
C LEU A 181 -23.56 10.19 12.19
N GLY A 182 -22.61 10.93 12.77
CA GLY A 182 -21.31 11.19 12.14
C GLY A 182 -20.59 9.91 11.76
N MET A 183 -20.57 8.91 12.65
CA MET A 183 -19.96 7.61 12.42
C MET A 183 -20.64 6.86 11.26
N ILE A 184 -21.98 6.75 11.29
CA ILE A 184 -22.74 5.99 10.27
C ILE A 184 -22.60 6.64 8.89
N PHE A 185 -22.83 7.96 8.80
CA PHE A 185 -22.73 8.65 7.52
C PHE A 185 -21.32 8.59 6.93
N THR A 186 -20.29 8.72 7.76
CA THR A 186 -18.90 8.57 7.30
C THR A 186 -18.62 7.13 6.82
N ALA A 187 -19.12 6.13 7.53
CA ALA A 187 -18.98 4.73 7.13
C ALA A 187 -19.68 4.44 5.79
N LEU A 188 -20.86 5.02 5.56
CA LEU A 188 -21.60 4.88 4.30
C LEU A 188 -20.91 5.62 3.15
N MET A 189 -20.47 6.86 3.37
CA MET A 189 -19.78 7.67 2.36
C MET A 189 -18.34 7.19 2.12
N GLN A 190 -17.76 6.46 3.05
CA GLN A 190 -16.36 6.03 3.05
C GLN A 190 -15.36 7.19 2.85
N SER A 191 -15.77 8.40 3.22
CA SER A 191 -15.00 9.64 3.05
C SER A 191 -15.20 10.57 4.24
N SER A 192 -14.23 10.58 5.15
CA SER A 192 -14.21 11.54 6.28
C SER A 192 -14.05 12.98 5.80
N SER A 193 -13.32 13.19 4.72
CA SER A 193 -13.14 14.52 4.13
C SER A 193 -14.46 15.10 3.61
N ALA A 194 -15.28 14.27 2.93
CA ALA A 194 -16.58 14.71 2.44
C ALA A 194 -17.54 15.00 3.60
N MET A 195 -17.57 14.14 4.62
CA MET A 195 -18.42 14.37 5.79
C MET A 195 -17.98 15.59 6.60
N THR A 196 -16.68 15.79 6.82
CA THR A 196 -16.15 16.99 7.47
C THR A 196 -16.48 18.24 6.67
N GLY A 197 -16.37 18.20 5.34
CA GLY A 197 -16.76 19.29 4.45
C GLY A 197 -18.23 19.65 4.58
N LEU A 198 -19.10 18.66 4.58
CA LEU A 198 -20.55 18.86 4.78
C LEU A 198 -20.85 19.50 6.15
N ILE A 199 -20.24 19.02 7.24
CA ILE A 199 -20.42 19.58 8.59
C ILE A 199 -19.98 21.06 8.61
N ILE A 200 -18.83 21.39 8.05
CA ILE A 200 -18.30 22.75 7.97
C ILE A 200 -19.25 23.66 7.19
N VAL A 201 -19.82 23.20 6.08
CA VAL A 201 -20.81 23.97 5.30
C VAL A 201 -22.10 24.16 6.09
N MET A 202 -22.66 23.09 6.67
CA MET A 202 -23.89 23.14 7.47
C MET A 202 -23.76 24.12 8.65
N ALA A 203 -22.65 24.07 9.35
CA ALA A 203 -22.36 24.98 10.45
C ALA A 203 -22.21 26.43 9.96
N GLY A 204 -21.49 26.64 8.84
CA GLY A 204 -21.33 27.94 8.21
C GLY A 204 -22.65 28.59 7.74
N GLN A 205 -23.65 27.77 7.37
CA GLN A 205 -24.99 28.20 6.98
C GLN A 205 -25.97 28.31 8.18
N GLY A 206 -25.47 28.12 9.41
CA GLY A 206 -26.29 28.20 10.62
C GLY A 206 -27.31 27.06 10.79
N VAL A 207 -27.12 25.96 10.06
CA VAL A 207 -27.95 24.75 10.13
C VAL A 207 -27.58 23.90 11.35
N MET A 208 -26.33 23.95 11.77
CA MET A 208 -25.78 23.21 12.90
C MET A 208 -25.00 24.18 13.80
N ASN A 209 -25.17 24.09 15.10
CA ASN A 209 -24.35 24.85 16.04
C ASN A 209 -22.98 24.22 16.26
N LEU A 210 -22.04 24.95 16.87
CA LEU A 210 -20.67 24.47 17.09
C LEU A 210 -20.65 23.20 17.94
N GLU A 211 -21.42 23.16 19.02
CA GLU A 211 -21.46 22.02 19.94
C GLU A 211 -21.84 20.72 19.21
N ASP A 212 -22.92 20.74 18.46
CA ASP A 212 -23.41 19.60 17.70
C ASP A 212 -22.36 19.15 16.67
N ALA A 213 -21.74 20.12 15.98
CA ALA A 213 -20.68 19.85 15.01
C ALA A 213 -19.48 19.12 15.63
N LEU A 214 -19.08 19.48 16.87
CA LEU A 214 -17.96 18.82 17.55
C LEU A 214 -18.24 17.32 17.77
N PHE A 215 -19.45 16.95 18.23
CA PHE A 215 -19.82 15.55 18.43
C PHE A 215 -19.91 14.78 17.11
N VAL A 216 -20.46 15.39 16.06
CA VAL A 216 -20.52 14.75 14.73
C VAL A 216 -19.09 14.50 14.21
N VAL A 217 -18.16 15.45 14.36
CA VAL A 217 -16.75 15.31 13.96
C VAL A 217 -16.04 14.19 14.72
N LEU A 218 -16.31 14.02 16.02
CA LEU A 218 -15.79 12.87 16.77
C LEU A 218 -16.29 11.55 16.19
N GLY A 219 -17.55 11.48 15.77
CA GLY A 219 -18.11 10.32 15.09
C GLY A 219 -17.47 10.05 13.73
N VAL A 220 -17.16 11.09 12.95
CA VAL A 220 -16.50 10.98 11.64
C VAL A 220 -15.18 10.19 11.75
N ASN A 221 -14.40 10.43 12.80
CA ASN A 221 -13.12 9.73 12.99
C ASN A 221 -13.30 8.21 13.20
N ILE A 222 -14.33 7.79 13.96
CA ILE A 222 -14.64 6.35 14.10
C ILE A 222 -15.15 5.78 12.79
N GLY A 223 -16.03 6.50 12.08
CA GLY A 223 -16.58 6.05 10.79
C GLY A 223 -15.51 5.79 9.73
N THR A 224 -14.42 6.55 9.76
CA THR A 224 -13.27 6.36 8.86
C THR A 224 -12.62 4.96 9.01
N CYS A 225 -12.71 4.35 10.19
CA CYS A 225 -12.09 3.05 10.44
C CYS A 225 -12.74 1.90 9.66
N VAL A 226 -13.98 2.07 9.21
CA VAL A 226 -14.72 1.03 8.46
C VAL A 226 -13.97 0.67 7.16
N THR A 227 -13.41 1.63 6.45
CA THR A 227 -12.63 1.37 5.23
C THR A 227 -11.38 0.54 5.52
N ALA A 228 -10.70 0.83 6.63
CA ALA A 228 -9.54 0.06 7.07
C ALA A 228 -9.94 -1.38 7.46
N LEU A 229 -11.04 -1.54 8.20
CA LEU A 229 -11.54 -2.87 8.60
C LEU A 229 -11.94 -3.72 7.38
N ILE A 230 -12.66 -3.14 6.40
CA ILE A 230 -12.99 -3.82 5.14
C ILE A 230 -11.71 -4.25 4.42
N ALA A 231 -10.70 -3.39 4.39
CA ALA A 231 -9.42 -3.69 3.76
C ALA A 231 -8.65 -4.84 4.45
N THR A 232 -9.00 -5.24 5.67
CA THR A 232 -8.35 -6.35 6.36
C THR A 232 -9.02 -7.71 6.12
N ILE A 233 -10.15 -7.75 5.42
CA ILE A 233 -10.84 -9.00 5.10
C ILE A 233 -9.94 -9.85 4.18
N GLY A 234 -9.73 -11.11 4.55
CA GLY A 234 -8.88 -12.03 3.78
C GLY A 234 -7.36 -11.78 3.91
N THR A 235 -6.92 -11.00 4.91
CA THR A 235 -5.50 -10.73 5.15
C THR A 235 -4.94 -11.54 6.32
N SER A 236 -3.61 -11.46 6.51
CA SER A 236 -2.89 -12.04 7.65
C SER A 236 -3.42 -11.52 9.00
N VAL A 237 -3.13 -12.26 10.05
CA VAL A 237 -3.51 -11.90 11.43
C VAL A 237 -3.01 -10.50 11.80
N ASN A 238 -1.76 -10.18 11.46
CA ASN A 238 -1.18 -8.87 11.78
C ASN A 238 -1.81 -7.73 10.97
N ALA A 239 -2.18 -7.97 9.72
CA ALA A 239 -2.91 -6.98 8.93
C ALA A 239 -4.31 -6.69 9.54
N ARG A 240 -5.02 -7.71 10.01
CA ARG A 240 -6.29 -7.55 10.74
C ARG A 240 -6.12 -6.79 12.05
N ARG A 241 -5.04 -7.08 12.81
CA ARG A 241 -4.67 -6.33 14.02
C ARG A 241 -4.42 -4.86 13.70
N THR A 242 -3.83 -4.54 12.55
CA THR A 242 -3.59 -3.15 12.11
C THR A 242 -4.90 -2.38 11.93
N GLY A 243 -5.91 -2.95 11.28
CA GLY A 243 -7.24 -2.34 11.16
C GLY A 243 -7.93 -2.16 12.51
N LEU A 244 -7.81 -3.15 13.41
CA LEU A 244 -8.33 -3.05 14.77
C LEU A 244 -7.63 -1.95 15.59
N ILE A 245 -6.31 -1.80 15.46
CA ILE A 245 -5.56 -0.73 16.14
C ILE A 245 -6.05 0.65 15.67
N HIS A 246 -6.32 0.83 14.38
CA HIS A 246 -6.91 2.07 13.86
C HIS A 246 -8.26 2.37 14.53
N LEU A 247 -9.12 1.36 14.64
CA LEU A 247 -10.40 1.50 15.34
C LEU A 247 -10.20 1.85 16.82
N LEU A 248 -9.35 1.10 17.53
CA LEU A 248 -9.08 1.32 18.95
C LEU A 248 -8.55 2.73 19.22
N PHE A 249 -7.63 3.21 18.39
CA PHE A 249 -7.10 4.58 18.51
C PHE A 249 -8.21 5.62 18.42
N ASN A 250 -9.06 5.53 17.40
CA ASN A 250 -10.15 6.50 17.20
C ASN A 250 -11.25 6.37 18.26
N VAL A 251 -11.61 5.15 18.68
CA VAL A 251 -12.61 4.94 19.74
C VAL A 251 -12.12 5.48 21.08
N VAL A 252 -10.88 5.16 21.48
CA VAL A 252 -10.33 5.66 22.76
C VAL A 252 -10.22 7.19 22.73
N GLY A 253 -9.71 7.77 21.65
CA GLY A 253 -9.64 9.22 21.50
C GLY A 253 -11.01 9.87 21.56
N THR A 254 -12.00 9.32 20.87
CA THR A 254 -13.37 9.81 20.87
C THR A 254 -13.99 9.73 22.27
N ILE A 255 -13.80 8.63 23.00
CA ILE A 255 -14.32 8.50 24.39
C ILE A 255 -13.71 9.58 25.28
N ILE A 256 -12.39 9.75 25.24
CA ILE A 256 -11.70 10.78 26.05
C ILE A 256 -12.25 12.17 25.74
N PHE A 257 -12.36 12.54 24.45
CA PHE A 257 -12.84 13.85 24.06
C PHE A 257 -14.34 14.05 24.29
N THR A 258 -15.15 13.01 24.14
CA THR A 258 -16.58 13.07 24.47
C THR A 258 -16.78 13.39 25.94
N ILE A 259 -16.06 12.70 26.85
CA ILE A 259 -16.11 12.97 28.28
C ILE A 259 -15.58 14.39 28.59
N PHE A 260 -14.47 14.77 27.94
CA PHE A 260 -13.87 16.10 28.12
C PHE A 260 -14.84 17.22 27.70
N ILE A 261 -15.43 17.12 26.51
CA ILE A 261 -16.41 18.11 26.04
C ILE A 261 -17.64 18.12 26.93
N TRP A 262 -18.11 16.96 27.38
CA TRP A 262 -19.29 16.88 28.24
C TRP A 262 -19.08 17.61 29.58
N ILE A 263 -17.89 17.48 30.17
CA ILE A 263 -17.54 18.15 31.46
C ILE A 263 -17.26 19.64 31.24
N PHE A 264 -16.51 19.98 30.20
CA PHE A 264 -15.97 21.33 29.95
C PHE A 264 -16.64 22.04 28.76
N LYS A 265 -17.89 21.69 28.46
CA LYS A 265 -18.64 22.18 27.30
C LYS A 265 -18.53 23.69 27.10
N ASN A 266 -18.91 24.48 28.13
CA ASN A 266 -18.95 25.93 28.04
C ASN A 266 -17.56 26.54 27.80
N GLN A 267 -16.55 25.97 28.43
CA GLN A 267 -15.15 26.42 28.28
C GLN A 267 -14.63 26.12 26.88
N VAL A 268 -14.91 24.92 26.34
CA VAL A 268 -14.48 24.51 24.98
C VAL A 268 -15.15 25.38 23.94
N VAL A 269 -16.46 25.55 24.01
CA VAL A 269 -17.22 26.40 23.06
C VAL A 269 -16.75 27.84 23.17
N SER A 270 -16.63 28.40 24.40
CA SER A 270 -16.15 29.79 24.60
C SER A 270 -14.72 29.98 24.04
N LEU A 271 -13.82 29.02 24.27
CA LEU A 271 -12.44 29.11 23.74
C LEU A 271 -12.40 29.14 22.22
N LEU A 272 -13.16 28.24 21.58
CA LEU A 272 -13.22 28.15 20.11
C LEU A 272 -13.89 29.39 19.50
N SER A 273 -14.97 29.91 20.13
CA SER A 273 -15.73 31.06 19.63
C SER A 273 -14.91 32.38 19.57
N HIS A 274 -13.76 32.45 20.23
CA HIS A 274 -12.84 33.60 20.08
C HIS A 274 -12.27 33.72 18.66
N ILE A 275 -12.35 32.65 17.84
CA ILE A 275 -11.91 32.65 16.44
C ILE A 275 -12.90 33.44 15.57
N ASN A 276 -14.15 33.60 16.02
CA ASN A 276 -15.23 34.31 15.33
C ASN A 276 -15.57 33.75 13.93
N ASN A 277 -15.29 32.47 13.70
CA ASN A 277 -15.62 31.80 12.45
C ASN A 277 -15.80 30.30 12.69
N ILE A 278 -17.06 29.86 12.70
CA ILE A 278 -17.45 28.47 13.04
C ILE A 278 -16.79 27.43 12.14
N GLN A 279 -16.51 27.75 10.89
CA GLN A 279 -15.88 26.83 9.94
C GLN A 279 -14.41 26.56 10.34
N TYR A 280 -13.67 27.60 10.71
CA TYR A 280 -12.32 27.46 11.26
C TYR A 280 -12.32 26.81 12.64
N GLU A 281 -13.29 27.13 13.49
CA GLU A 281 -13.44 26.52 14.82
C GLU A 281 -13.55 25.01 14.74
N ILE A 282 -14.38 24.49 13.83
CA ILE A 282 -14.56 23.05 13.59
C ILE A 282 -13.28 22.43 13.02
N ALA A 283 -12.65 23.07 12.03
CA ALA A 283 -11.44 22.55 11.43
C ALA A 283 -10.26 22.48 12.42
N LEU A 284 -10.10 23.51 13.26
CA LEU A 284 -9.07 23.57 14.31
C LEU A 284 -9.35 22.59 15.44
N PHE A 285 -10.63 22.41 15.81
CA PHE A 285 -11.00 21.38 16.78
C PHE A 285 -10.65 19.98 16.24
N HIS A 286 -10.94 19.70 14.98
CA HIS A 286 -10.58 18.42 14.35
C HIS A 286 -9.07 18.17 14.37
N LEU A 287 -8.27 19.20 14.06
CA LEU A 287 -6.81 19.14 14.17
C LEU A 287 -6.36 18.90 15.62
N PHE A 288 -6.89 19.69 16.56
CA PHE A 288 -6.56 19.61 17.98
C PHE A 288 -6.90 18.22 18.55
N PHE A 289 -8.09 17.70 18.24
CA PHE A 289 -8.52 16.36 18.63
C PHE A 289 -7.53 15.29 18.18
N ASN A 290 -7.17 15.25 16.89
CA ASN A 290 -6.24 14.24 16.37
C ASN A 290 -4.82 14.39 16.92
N LEU A 291 -4.34 15.62 17.08
CA LEU A 291 -3.02 15.91 17.62
C LEU A 291 -2.92 15.49 19.09
N VAL A 292 -3.88 15.91 19.93
CA VAL A 292 -3.89 15.59 21.36
C VAL A 292 -4.10 14.09 21.58
N THR A 293 -5.01 13.45 20.85
CA THR A 293 -5.19 11.99 20.90
C THR A 293 -3.90 11.25 20.57
N THR A 294 -3.20 11.71 19.52
CA THR A 294 -1.90 11.14 19.16
C THR A 294 -0.88 11.31 20.27
N CYS A 295 -0.74 12.52 20.84
CA CYS A 295 0.19 12.79 21.93
C CYS A 295 -0.12 11.95 23.18
N LEU A 296 -1.40 11.80 23.53
CA LEU A 296 -1.85 11.01 24.68
C LEU A 296 -1.62 9.51 24.49
N LEU A 297 -1.87 8.97 23.28
CA LEU A 297 -1.77 7.54 23.01
C LEU A 297 -0.40 7.09 22.51
N LEU A 298 0.48 8.02 22.11
CA LEU A 298 1.84 7.69 21.68
C LEU A 298 2.67 6.87 22.68
N PRO A 299 2.66 7.16 24.00
CA PRO A 299 3.34 6.31 24.98
C PRO A 299 2.76 4.89 25.04
N PHE A 300 1.48 4.74 24.72
CA PHE A 300 0.69 3.51 24.85
C PHE A 300 0.60 2.67 23.58
N ILE A 301 1.44 2.93 22.55
CA ILE A 301 1.44 2.14 21.29
C ILE A 301 1.59 0.63 21.58
N LYS A 302 2.51 0.24 22.49
CA LYS A 302 2.70 -1.17 22.83
C LYS A 302 1.46 -1.80 23.47
N GLN A 303 0.71 -1.03 24.25
CA GLN A 303 -0.52 -1.48 24.89
C GLN A 303 -1.63 -1.65 23.85
N LEU A 304 -1.76 -0.71 22.89
CA LEU A 304 -2.71 -0.84 21.78
C LEU A 304 -2.42 -2.10 20.95
N VAL A 305 -1.15 -2.35 20.63
CA VAL A 305 -0.73 -3.57 19.93
C VAL A 305 -1.11 -4.81 20.74
N LYS A 306 -0.78 -4.83 22.04
CA LYS A 306 -1.11 -5.97 22.92
C LYS A 306 -2.60 -6.22 23.04
N ILE A 307 -3.43 -5.17 23.09
CA ILE A 307 -4.89 -5.31 23.09
C ILE A 307 -5.37 -5.93 21.77
N ALA A 308 -4.83 -5.48 20.64
CA ALA A 308 -5.18 -6.05 19.34
C ALA A 308 -4.75 -7.53 19.22
N GLU A 309 -3.60 -7.92 19.76
CA GLU A 309 -3.12 -9.30 19.84
C GLU A 309 -4.00 -10.18 20.75
N MET A 310 -4.52 -9.63 21.85
CA MET A 310 -5.44 -10.35 22.72
C MET A 310 -6.81 -10.59 22.09
N ILE A 311 -7.32 -9.61 21.30
CA ILE A 311 -8.61 -9.71 20.63
C ILE A 311 -8.51 -10.61 19.39
N ILE A 312 -7.49 -10.42 18.57
CA ILE A 312 -7.24 -11.23 17.37
C ILE A 312 -6.06 -12.14 17.68
N LYS A 313 -6.37 -13.36 18.12
CA LYS A 313 -5.37 -14.38 18.44
C LYS A 313 -4.73 -14.94 17.17
N ASP A 314 -3.48 -15.41 17.28
CA ASP A 314 -2.84 -16.18 16.22
C ASP A 314 -3.65 -17.46 16.02
N LYS A 315 -4.22 -17.64 14.83
CA LYS A 315 -4.58 -18.95 14.33
C LYS A 315 -3.42 -19.39 13.46
N GLU A 316 -3.13 -20.69 13.44
CA GLU A 316 -2.17 -21.24 12.47
C GLU A 316 -2.52 -20.67 11.09
N GLU A 317 -1.56 -19.94 10.50
CA GLU A 317 -1.75 -19.36 9.19
C GLU A 317 -2.02 -20.51 8.21
N ASN A 318 -3.14 -20.44 7.48
CA ASN A 318 -3.26 -21.21 6.26
C ASN A 318 -2.06 -20.84 5.38
N LYS A 319 -1.18 -21.81 5.17
CA LYS A 319 0.06 -21.65 4.39
C LYS A 319 -0.17 -21.48 2.88
N ASP A 320 -1.41 -21.17 2.46
CA ASP A 320 -1.82 -21.15 1.06
C ASP A 320 -1.63 -19.80 0.35
N ASN A 321 -1.06 -18.79 1.01
CA ASN A 321 -0.70 -17.56 0.31
C ASN A 321 0.59 -17.78 -0.49
N VAL A 322 0.44 -17.94 -1.78
CA VAL A 322 1.54 -18.10 -2.76
C VAL A 322 2.47 -16.88 -2.73
N LEU A 323 1.91 -15.68 -2.61
CA LEU A 323 2.65 -14.42 -2.58
C LEU A 323 2.78 -13.89 -1.14
N LYS A 324 3.98 -13.42 -0.79
CA LYS A 324 4.30 -12.85 0.53
C LYS A 324 4.23 -11.33 0.54
N PHE A 325 4.68 -10.67 -0.52
CA PHE A 325 4.93 -9.23 -0.57
C PHE A 325 3.93 -8.47 -1.44
N ILE A 326 3.18 -9.15 -2.30
CA ILE A 326 2.23 -8.55 -3.24
C ILE A 326 0.79 -8.70 -2.73
N ASP A 327 0.03 -7.60 -2.81
CA ASP A 327 -1.40 -7.55 -2.50
C ASP A 327 -2.07 -6.56 -3.47
N GLU A 328 -3.24 -6.89 -4.01
CA GLU A 328 -3.97 -6.05 -4.98
C GLU A 328 -4.28 -4.64 -4.45
N ARG A 329 -4.38 -4.46 -3.14
CA ARG A 329 -4.58 -3.17 -2.49
C ARG A 329 -3.45 -2.18 -2.77
N LEU A 330 -2.24 -2.70 -3.03
CA LEU A 330 -1.06 -1.91 -3.39
C LEU A 330 -1.19 -1.24 -4.76
N LEU A 331 -2.10 -1.71 -5.63
CA LEU A 331 -2.40 -1.06 -6.91
C LEU A 331 -2.90 0.37 -6.73
N LYS A 332 -3.46 0.72 -5.57
CA LYS A 332 -3.82 2.11 -5.23
C LYS A 332 -2.60 3.02 -5.05
N THR A 333 -1.41 2.44 -4.89
CA THR A 333 -0.13 3.14 -4.73
C THR A 333 0.94 2.52 -5.63
N PRO A 334 0.88 2.74 -6.95
CA PRO A 334 1.71 2.05 -7.93
C PRO A 334 3.22 2.09 -7.65
N PRO A 335 3.83 3.20 -7.17
CA PRO A 335 5.25 3.22 -6.85
C PRO A 335 5.64 2.22 -5.74
N VAL A 336 4.73 2.02 -4.79
CA VAL A 336 4.94 1.04 -3.71
C VAL A 336 4.74 -0.37 -4.22
N ALA A 337 3.72 -0.58 -5.07
CA ALA A 337 3.47 -1.86 -5.71
C ALA A 337 4.71 -2.36 -6.48
N VAL A 338 5.37 -1.49 -7.25
CA VAL A 338 6.63 -1.81 -7.96
C VAL A 338 7.71 -2.30 -7.00
N MET A 339 7.87 -1.65 -5.85
CA MET A 339 8.85 -2.07 -4.83
C MET A 339 8.52 -3.45 -4.24
N GLN A 340 7.23 -3.75 -4.03
CA GLN A 340 6.83 -5.03 -3.45
C GLN A 340 6.93 -6.17 -4.48
N VAL A 341 6.66 -5.90 -5.75
CA VAL A 341 6.93 -6.85 -6.83
C VAL A 341 8.41 -7.23 -6.86
N LYS A 342 9.32 -6.27 -6.71
CA LYS A 342 10.76 -6.54 -6.63
C LYS A 342 11.08 -7.55 -5.53
N LYS A 343 10.54 -7.34 -4.32
CA LYS A 343 10.75 -8.26 -3.19
C LYS A 343 10.16 -9.65 -3.41
N GLU A 344 9.03 -9.73 -4.11
CA GLU A 344 8.44 -11.02 -4.44
C GLU A 344 9.30 -11.78 -5.45
N ILE A 345 9.88 -11.07 -6.43
CA ILE A 345 10.84 -11.64 -7.38
C ILE A 345 12.11 -12.12 -6.66
N GLU A 346 12.63 -11.37 -5.70
CA GLU A 346 13.75 -11.77 -4.85
C GLU A 346 13.44 -13.04 -4.03
N ASN A 347 12.21 -13.15 -3.51
CA ASN A 347 11.75 -14.35 -2.81
C ASN A 347 11.66 -15.56 -3.76
N MET A 348 11.15 -15.38 -4.97
CA MET A 348 11.07 -16.40 -6.01
C MET A 348 12.47 -16.85 -6.43
N ALA A 349 13.40 -15.92 -6.66
CA ALA A 349 14.79 -16.23 -6.95
C ALA A 349 15.48 -17.02 -5.84
N SER A 350 15.17 -16.70 -4.57
CA SER A 350 15.71 -17.48 -3.44
C SER A 350 15.25 -18.94 -3.45
N LEU A 351 14.00 -19.21 -3.83
CA LEU A 351 13.47 -20.58 -3.97
C LEU A 351 14.13 -21.31 -5.14
N ALA A 352 14.28 -20.66 -6.29
CA ALA A 352 14.95 -21.25 -7.45
C ALA A 352 16.43 -21.58 -7.13
N LYS A 353 17.12 -20.70 -6.40
CA LYS A 353 18.48 -20.99 -5.91
C LYS A 353 18.54 -22.21 -5.01
N GLN A 354 17.56 -22.33 -4.09
CA GLN A 354 17.47 -23.49 -3.19
C GLN A 354 17.24 -24.78 -3.99
N ASN A 355 16.33 -24.79 -4.97
CA ASN A 355 16.09 -25.94 -5.83
C ASN A 355 17.34 -26.30 -6.61
N LEU A 356 17.99 -25.34 -7.25
CA LEU A 356 19.23 -25.57 -8.00
C LEU A 356 20.31 -26.21 -7.12
N SER A 357 20.46 -25.77 -5.86
CA SER A 357 21.41 -26.36 -4.92
C SER A 357 21.05 -27.79 -4.53
N LEU A 358 19.77 -28.05 -4.21
CA LEU A 358 19.30 -29.39 -3.83
C LEU A 358 19.39 -30.39 -4.98
N CYS A 359 19.08 -29.95 -6.20
CA CYS A 359 19.15 -30.80 -7.39
C CYS A 359 20.60 -31.16 -7.71
N PHE A 360 21.51 -30.18 -7.60
CA PHE A 360 22.95 -30.44 -7.78
C PHE A 360 23.51 -31.37 -6.70
N GLU A 361 23.11 -31.20 -5.43
CA GLU A 361 23.47 -32.12 -4.36
C GLU A 361 22.96 -33.53 -4.67
N GLY A 362 21.73 -33.67 -5.24
CA GLY A 362 21.17 -34.94 -5.70
C GLY A 362 22.01 -35.64 -6.78
N VAL A 363 22.62 -34.89 -7.69
CA VAL A 363 23.56 -35.46 -8.68
C VAL A 363 24.85 -35.96 -8.03
N CYS A 364 25.27 -35.33 -6.93
CA CYS A 364 26.45 -35.76 -6.18
C CYS A 364 26.18 -36.94 -5.25
N VAL A 365 25.06 -36.88 -4.54
CA VAL A 365 24.60 -37.90 -3.58
C VAL A 365 23.07 -37.87 -3.58
N TYR A 366 22.45 -38.88 -4.15
CA TYR A 366 21.01 -38.96 -4.24
C TYR A 366 20.36 -39.13 -2.87
N GLU A 367 19.44 -38.22 -2.52
CA GLU A 367 18.63 -38.28 -1.29
C GLU A 367 17.14 -38.17 -1.62
N PRO A 368 16.36 -39.26 -1.53
CA PRO A 368 14.93 -39.29 -1.88
C PRO A 368 14.08 -38.25 -1.12
N LYS A 369 14.50 -37.85 0.08
CA LYS A 369 13.78 -36.84 0.87
C LYS A 369 13.74 -35.45 0.20
N ASN A 370 14.71 -35.15 -0.67
CA ASN A 370 14.82 -33.87 -1.35
C ASN A 370 13.75 -33.71 -2.44
N GLU A 371 13.27 -34.79 -3.05
CA GLU A 371 12.20 -34.77 -4.06
C GLU A 371 10.97 -33.97 -3.61
N LYS A 372 10.47 -34.27 -2.41
CA LYS A 372 9.29 -33.56 -1.87
C LYS A 372 9.53 -32.06 -1.67
N ILE A 373 10.75 -31.67 -1.35
CA ILE A 373 11.11 -30.26 -1.15
C ILE A 373 11.22 -29.57 -2.50
N ILE A 374 11.88 -30.21 -3.47
CA ILE A 374 12.09 -29.70 -4.83
C ILE A 374 10.74 -29.51 -5.52
N THR A 375 9.92 -30.55 -5.58
CA THR A 375 8.58 -30.50 -6.20
C THR A 375 7.69 -29.46 -5.53
N LYS A 376 7.75 -29.32 -4.20
CA LYS A 376 6.99 -28.30 -3.50
C LYS A 376 7.46 -26.88 -3.86
N ASN A 377 8.77 -26.66 -3.91
CA ASN A 377 9.33 -25.37 -4.26
C ASN A 377 9.01 -25.02 -5.72
N GLU A 378 9.05 -26.00 -6.63
CA GLU A 378 8.73 -25.83 -8.05
C GLU A 378 7.27 -25.43 -8.24
N ASN A 379 6.34 -26.17 -7.68
CA ASN A 379 4.92 -25.79 -7.68
C ASN A 379 4.68 -24.37 -7.09
N GLN A 380 5.52 -23.95 -6.14
CA GLN A 380 5.45 -22.61 -5.58
C GLN A 380 6.02 -21.57 -6.55
N ILE A 381 7.14 -21.86 -7.25
CA ILE A 381 7.76 -21.00 -8.26
C ILE A 381 6.77 -20.75 -9.40
N ASP A 382 6.15 -21.80 -9.94
CA ASP A 382 5.12 -21.71 -10.99
C ASP A 382 3.94 -20.84 -10.59
N SER A 383 3.43 -21.12 -9.39
CA SER A 383 2.32 -20.35 -8.84
C SER A 383 2.70 -18.87 -8.64
N MET A 384 3.93 -18.60 -8.19
CA MET A 384 4.45 -17.23 -8.05
C MET A 384 4.61 -16.55 -9.41
N ASN A 385 5.14 -17.25 -10.43
CA ASN A 385 5.25 -16.73 -11.79
C ASN A 385 3.87 -16.27 -12.30
N SER A 386 2.87 -17.14 -12.20
CA SER A 386 1.50 -16.85 -12.64
C SER A 386 0.90 -15.63 -11.92
N GLU A 387 1.00 -15.59 -10.59
CA GLU A 387 0.38 -14.52 -9.80
C GLU A 387 1.14 -13.19 -9.89
N ILE A 388 2.47 -13.19 -9.93
CA ILE A 388 3.27 -11.98 -10.16
C ILE A 388 2.96 -11.41 -11.53
N THR A 389 2.91 -12.25 -12.57
CA THR A 389 2.56 -11.84 -13.93
C THR A 389 1.18 -11.20 -14.02
N LYS A 390 0.16 -11.81 -13.40
CA LYS A 390 -1.19 -11.23 -13.32
C LYS A 390 -1.19 -9.86 -12.63
N PHE A 391 -0.40 -9.72 -11.57
CA PHE A 391 -0.27 -8.45 -10.85
C PHE A 391 0.44 -7.39 -11.70
N LEU A 392 1.53 -7.74 -12.40
CA LEU A 392 2.25 -6.84 -13.32
C LEU A 392 1.34 -6.32 -14.44
N ILE A 393 0.48 -7.17 -15.01
CA ILE A 393 -0.51 -6.77 -16.01
C ILE A 393 -1.48 -5.71 -15.46
N LYS A 394 -1.97 -5.89 -14.22
CA LYS A 394 -2.84 -4.91 -13.54
C LYS A 394 -2.09 -3.62 -13.17
N LEU A 395 -0.81 -3.73 -12.83
CA LEU A 395 0.03 -2.59 -12.42
C LEU A 395 0.48 -1.74 -13.61
N SER A 396 0.75 -2.35 -14.75
CA SER A 396 1.29 -1.68 -15.94
C SER A 396 0.53 -0.42 -16.39
N PRO A 397 -0.82 -0.40 -16.48
CA PRO A 397 -1.56 0.81 -16.85
C PRO A 397 -1.59 1.89 -15.77
N LEU A 398 -1.15 1.59 -14.54
CA LEU A 398 -1.19 2.48 -13.38
C LEU A 398 0.14 3.19 -13.12
N VAL A 399 1.20 2.80 -13.82
CA VAL A 399 2.55 3.39 -13.72
C VAL A 399 2.85 4.27 -14.93
N ASP A 400 3.80 5.18 -14.77
CA ASP A 400 4.27 6.07 -15.83
C ASP A 400 5.80 6.22 -15.83
N GLY A 401 6.33 6.84 -16.87
CA GLY A 401 7.76 7.17 -16.99
C GLY A 401 8.68 5.96 -16.91
N GLU A 402 9.70 6.03 -16.05
CA GLU A 402 10.69 4.95 -15.86
C GLU A 402 10.08 3.68 -15.25
N SER A 403 9.01 3.81 -14.47
CA SER A 403 8.36 2.67 -13.83
C SER A 403 7.74 1.70 -14.84
N ILE A 404 7.33 2.17 -16.03
CA ILE A 404 6.83 1.30 -17.11
C ILE A 404 7.93 0.35 -17.57
N LYS A 405 9.16 0.87 -17.76
CA LYS A 405 10.30 0.06 -18.17
C LYS A 405 10.67 -0.97 -17.11
N THR A 406 10.63 -0.55 -15.84
CA THR A 406 10.89 -1.43 -14.69
C THR A 406 9.87 -2.57 -14.62
N VAL A 407 8.56 -2.28 -14.75
CA VAL A 407 7.50 -3.29 -14.78
C VAL A 407 7.68 -4.25 -15.96
N GLY A 408 8.06 -3.72 -17.14
CA GLY A 408 8.37 -4.54 -18.31
C GLY A 408 9.58 -5.47 -18.09
N SER A 409 10.65 -4.98 -17.47
CA SER A 409 11.81 -5.83 -17.16
C SER A 409 11.50 -6.91 -16.12
N TYR A 410 10.67 -6.62 -15.13
CA TYR A 410 10.26 -7.61 -14.13
C TYR A 410 9.52 -8.80 -14.74
N TYR A 411 8.71 -8.56 -15.78
CA TYR A 411 8.06 -9.63 -16.51
C TYR A 411 9.06 -10.64 -17.10
N HIS A 412 10.17 -10.16 -17.68
CA HIS A 412 11.20 -11.03 -18.21
C HIS A 412 11.95 -11.77 -17.08
N VAL A 413 12.31 -11.06 -16.02
CA VAL A 413 13.06 -11.65 -14.88
C VAL A 413 12.24 -12.77 -14.21
N VAL A 414 10.94 -12.62 -14.06
CA VAL A 414 10.07 -13.64 -13.47
C VAL A 414 10.08 -14.92 -14.30
N ASN A 415 9.96 -14.80 -15.63
CA ASN A 415 10.02 -15.97 -16.53
C ASN A 415 11.42 -16.62 -16.56
N ASP A 416 12.50 -15.81 -16.47
CA ASP A 416 13.85 -16.35 -16.43
C ASP A 416 14.10 -17.14 -15.13
N ILE A 417 13.57 -16.69 -13.99
CA ILE A 417 13.69 -17.40 -12.69
C ILE A 417 12.91 -18.72 -12.72
N GLU A 418 11.69 -18.73 -13.25
CA GLU A 418 10.90 -19.95 -13.41
C GLU A 418 11.64 -20.96 -14.29
N ARG A 419 12.18 -20.52 -15.43
CA ARG A 419 12.98 -21.38 -16.29
C ARG A 419 14.21 -21.98 -15.60
N ILE A 420 14.81 -21.26 -14.65
CA ILE A 420 15.90 -21.81 -13.83
C ILE A 420 15.37 -22.91 -12.90
N GLY A 421 14.17 -22.73 -12.34
CA GLY A 421 13.47 -23.74 -11.54
C GLY A 421 13.20 -25.02 -12.33
N ASP A 422 12.59 -24.90 -13.51
CA ASP A 422 12.34 -26.00 -14.45
C ASP A 422 13.61 -26.79 -14.78
N LEU A 423 14.71 -26.06 -15.09
CA LEU A 423 15.99 -26.70 -15.39
C LEU A 423 16.60 -27.41 -14.18
N ALA A 424 16.36 -26.90 -12.97
CA ALA A 424 16.80 -27.55 -11.74
C ALA A 424 16.01 -28.84 -11.50
N GLU A 425 14.68 -28.84 -11.71
CA GLU A 425 13.86 -30.06 -11.60
C GLU A 425 14.32 -31.14 -12.59
N ASN A 426 14.54 -30.78 -13.85
CA ASN A 426 15.08 -31.72 -14.86
C ASN A 426 16.43 -32.32 -14.41
N LEU A 427 17.30 -31.55 -13.76
CA LEU A 427 18.56 -32.04 -13.22
C LEU A 427 18.34 -33.08 -12.11
N PHE A 428 17.32 -32.92 -11.29
CA PHE A 428 16.96 -33.88 -10.24
C PHE A 428 16.34 -35.16 -10.83
N ASP A 429 15.55 -35.04 -11.89
CA ASP A 429 15.01 -36.19 -12.61
C ASP A 429 16.15 -37.06 -13.17
N TYR A 430 17.19 -36.46 -13.74
CA TYR A 430 18.37 -37.19 -14.16
C TYR A 430 19.09 -37.87 -13.00
N ALA A 431 19.20 -37.24 -11.84
CA ALA A 431 19.77 -37.85 -10.65
C ALA A 431 18.94 -39.07 -10.17
N THR A 432 17.63 -38.98 -10.26
CA THR A 432 16.71 -40.09 -9.92
C THR A 432 16.86 -41.26 -10.89
N GLU A 433 16.88 -40.99 -12.20
CA GLU A 433 17.08 -42.04 -13.20
C GLU A 433 18.46 -42.71 -13.08
N MET A 434 19.49 -41.94 -12.76
CA MET A 434 20.84 -42.47 -12.55
C MET A 434 20.89 -43.40 -11.34
N GLU A 435 20.22 -43.03 -10.22
CA GLU A 435 20.13 -43.88 -9.02
C GLU A 435 19.37 -45.20 -9.30
N GLU A 436 18.22 -45.12 -9.99
CA GLU A 436 17.43 -46.29 -10.38
C GLU A 436 18.21 -47.28 -11.25
N LYS A 437 19.09 -46.77 -12.10
CA LYS A 437 19.95 -47.56 -13.00
C LYS A 437 21.30 -47.93 -12.40
N GLY A 438 21.61 -47.50 -11.19
CA GLY A 438 22.88 -47.73 -10.52
C GLY A 438 24.07 -47.09 -11.23
N LEU A 439 23.85 -45.95 -11.92
CA LEU A 439 24.85 -45.20 -12.66
C LEU A 439 25.50 -44.16 -11.76
N VAL A 440 26.84 -44.11 -11.78
CA VAL A 440 27.63 -43.15 -10.99
C VAL A 440 28.67 -42.50 -11.86
N PHE A 441 28.80 -41.19 -11.79
CA PHE A 441 29.86 -40.45 -12.48
C PHE A 441 31.25 -40.80 -11.92
N SER A 442 32.26 -40.82 -12.80
CA SER A 442 33.64 -40.94 -12.35
C SER A 442 34.09 -39.74 -11.55
N ASP A 443 35.10 -39.89 -10.70
CA ASP A 443 35.65 -38.79 -9.90
C ASP A 443 36.05 -37.57 -10.76
N VAL A 444 36.59 -37.84 -11.97
CA VAL A 444 36.95 -36.77 -12.91
C VAL A 444 35.71 -36.03 -13.41
N ALA A 445 34.68 -36.75 -13.85
CA ALA A 445 33.43 -36.13 -14.30
C ALA A 445 32.77 -35.37 -13.18
N MET A 446 32.80 -35.87 -11.95
CA MET A 446 32.26 -35.19 -10.78
C MET A 446 33.01 -33.86 -10.47
N VAL A 447 34.32 -33.81 -10.65
CA VAL A 447 35.10 -32.56 -10.51
C VAL A 447 34.73 -31.55 -11.60
N GLU A 448 34.50 -31.99 -12.84
CA GLU A 448 34.05 -31.13 -13.95
C GLU A 448 32.67 -30.55 -13.67
N ILE A 449 31.71 -31.37 -13.23
CA ILE A 449 30.34 -30.97 -12.86
C ILE A 449 30.38 -29.94 -11.70
N LYS A 450 31.14 -30.21 -10.63
CA LYS A 450 31.30 -29.29 -9.48
C LYS A 450 31.94 -27.97 -9.90
N THR A 451 32.88 -27.99 -10.83
CA THR A 451 33.49 -26.77 -11.36
C THR A 451 32.49 -25.92 -12.12
N MET A 452 31.69 -26.54 -13.01
CA MET A 452 30.61 -25.84 -13.73
C MET A 452 29.59 -25.24 -12.78
N TYR A 453 29.13 -26.04 -11.82
CA TYR A 453 28.16 -25.56 -10.79
C TYR A 453 28.68 -24.35 -10.01
N SER A 454 29.95 -24.35 -9.59
CA SER A 454 30.52 -23.23 -8.85
C SER A 454 30.51 -21.93 -9.64
N VAL A 455 30.74 -22.00 -10.97
CA VAL A 455 30.71 -20.85 -11.87
C VAL A 455 29.25 -20.35 -12.04
N ILE A 456 28.30 -21.26 -12.25
CA ILE A 456 26.87 -20.93 -12.37
C ILE A 456 26.38 -20.27 -11.10
N MET A 457 26.72 -20.77 -9.93
CA MET A 457 26.27 -20.18 -8.64
C MET A 457 26.89 -18.81 -8.41
N GLU A 458 28.16 -18.56 -8.81
CA GLU A 458 28.77 -17.24 -8.76
C GLU A 458 28.01 -16.25 -9.67
N MET A 459 27.66 -16.67 -10.89
CA MET A 459 26.87 -15.86 -11.82
C MET A 459 25.46 -15.53 -11.22
N TYR A 460 24.82 -16.53 -10.63
CA TYR A 460 23.53 -16.37 -9.99
C TYR A 460 23.57 -15.33 -8.85
N ASP A 461 24.60 -15.41 -8.00
CA ASP A 461 24.78 -14.49 -6.88
C ASP A 461 25.07 -13.05 -7.34
N ILE A 462 25.83 -12.87 -8.39
CA ILE A 462 26.07 -11.56 -8.99
C ILE A 462 24.78 -10.99 -9.58
N ALA A 463 24.01 -11.80 -10.32
CA ALA A 463 22.77 -11.38 -10.96
C ALA A 463 21.72 -10.97 -9.91
N THR A 464 21.49 -11.80 -8.90
CA THR A 464 20.53 -11.52 -7.81
C THR A 464 20.94 -10.32 -6.98
N LYS A 465 22.23 -10.15 -6.69
CA LYS A 465 22.75 -8.98 -5.97
C LYS A 465 22.60 -7.70 -6.79
N THR A 466 22.81 -7.76 -8.10
CA THR A 466 22.59 -6.62 -9.01
C THR A 466 21.12 -6.22 -9.03
N PHE A 467 20.22 -7.21 -9.07
CA PHE A 467 18.77 -6.98 -9.00
C PHE A 467 18.35 -6.36 -7.67
N ASP A 468 18.85 -6.85 -6.52
CA ASP A 468 18.54 -6.34 -5.19
C ASP A 468 18.99 -4.88 -5.00
N THR A 469 20.22 -4.56 -5.38
CA THR A 469 20.82 -3.25 -5.11
C THR A 469 20.46 -2.16 -6.10
N ASP A 470 19.83 -2.47 -7.24
CA ASP A 470 19.66 -1.59 -8.41
C ASP A 470 20.99 -0.95 -8.90
N GLN A 471 22.10 -1.56 -8.52
CA GLN A 471 23.44 -1.10 -8.92
C GLN A 471 24.07 -2.16 -9.80
N VAL A 472 24.68 -1.71 -10.87
CA VAL A 472 25.46 -2.60 -11.74
C VAL A 472 26.68 -3.10 -10.96
N VAL A 473 26.53 -4.28 -10.36
CA VAL A 473 27.59 -4.95 -9.59
C VAL A 473 28.35 -5.86 -10.54
N ASP A 474 29.53 -5.41 -10.92
CA ASP A 474 30.54 -6.21 -11.60
C ASP A 474 30.12 -6.94 -12.92
N LEU A 475 29.55 -6.18 -13.88
CA LEU A 475 29.23 -6.71 -15.22
C LEU A 475 30.44 -7.33 -15.92
N LYS A 476 31.66 -6.83 -15.68
CA LYS A 476 32.88 -7.40 -16.26
C LYS A 476 33.08 -8.81 -15.74
N ARG A 477 32.87 -9.04 -14.44
CA ARG A 477 33.00 -10.37 -13.84
C ARG A 477 31.95 -11.32 -14.41
N LEU A 478 30.70 -10.86 -14.54
CA LEU A 478 29.60 -11.66 -15.10
C LEU A 478 29.94 -12.09 -16.55
N SER A 479 30.37 -11.17 -17.41
CA SER A 479 30.78 -11.47 -18.79
C SER A 479 31.98 -12.42 -18.84
N THR A 480 32.94 -12.29 -17.92
CA THR A 480 34.08 -13.22 -17.82
C THR A 480 33.61 -14.61 -17.40
N LEU A 481 32.64 -14.72 -16.48
CA LEU A 481 32.10 -16.00 -16.05
C LEU A 481 31.28 -16.66 -17.16
N GLU A 482 30.51 -15.89 -17.94
CA GLU A 482 29.80 -16.38 -19.12
C GLU A 482 30.74 -17.00 -20.14
N GLN A 483 31.80 -16.28 -20.52
CA GLN A 483 32.85 -16.81 -21.41
C GLN A 483 33.49 -18.07 -20.84
N LYS A 484 33.79 -18.07 -19.52
CA LYS A 484 34.34 -19.23 -18.84
C LYS A 484 33.41 -20.44 -18.89
N THR A 485 32.11 -20.22 -18.74
CA THR A 485 31.07 -21.27 -18.82
C THR A 485 31.10 -21.92 -20.22
N ASP A 486 31.14 -21.10 -21.28
CA ASP A 486 31.23 -21.60 -22.67
C ASP A 486 32.52 -22.38 -22.94
N GLU A 487 33.65 -21.89 -22.41
CA GLU A 487 34.94 -22.59 -22.52
C GLU A 487 34.92 -23.93 -21.77
N LEU A 488 34.41 -23.95 -20.53
CA LEU A 488 34.29 -25.16 -19.72
C LEU A 488 33.36 -26.18 -20.39
N LYS A 489 32.19 -25.74 -20.90
CA LYS A 489 31.25 -26.59 -21.62
C LYS A 489 31.94 -27.30 -22.79
N LYS A 490 32.68 -26.54 -23.60
CA LYS A 490 33.44 -27.10 -24.74
C LYS A 490 34.54 -28.06 -24.28
N GLN A 491 35.33 -27.68 -23.28
CA GLN A 491 36.42 -28.47 -22.73
C GLN A 491 35.91 -29.80 -22.14
N PHE A 492 34.86 -29.74 -21.31
CA PHE A 492 34.34 -30.93 -20.64
C PHE A 492 33.65 -31.88 -21.61
N SER A 493 32.92 -31.34 -22.61
CA SER A 493 32.36 -32.17 -23.67
C SER A 493 33.47 -32.92 -24.46
N MET A 494 34.56 -32.25 -24.82
CA MET A 494 35.67 -32.90 -25.50
C MET A 494 36.34 -33.98 -24.64
N ALA A 495 36.64 -33.67 -23.37
CA ALA A 495 37.20 -34.61 -22.41
C ALA A 495 36.29 -35.82 -22.19
N HIS A 496 34.96 -35.60 -22.20
CA HIS A 496 33.99 -36.68 -22.10
C HIS A 496 34.01 -37.60 -23.34
N PHE A 497 34.06 -37.04 -24.55
CA PHE A 497 34.17 -37.85 -25.78
C PHE A 497 35.48 -38.67 -25.81
N GLU A 498 36.59 -38.14 -25.29
CA GLU A 498 37.84 -38.89 -25.14
C GLU A 498 37.68 -40.06 -24.16
N ARG A 499 37.00 -39.85 -23.00
CA ARG A 499 36.72 -40.92 -22.04
C ARG A 499 35.80 -42.01 -22.61
N LEU A 500 34.80 -41.62 -23.41
CA LEU A 500 33.97 -42.58 -24.15
C LEU A 500 34.75 -43.43 -25.12
N SER A 501 35.71 -42.86 -25.88
CA SER A 501 36.54 -43.56 -26.86
C SER A 501 37.50 -44.55 -26.22
N GLN A 502 37.91 -44.33 -24.96
CA GLN A 502 38.84 -45.15 -24.20
C GLN A 502 38.18 -46.19 -23.29
N THR A 503 36.85 -46.44 -23.46
CA THR A 503 36.04 -47.35 -22.62
C THR A 503 35.99 -46.98 -21.13
N GLY A 504 36.37 -45.74 -20.79
CA GLY A 504 36.36 -45.22 -19.42
C GLY A 504 35.00 -44.69 -18.93
N CYS A 505 33.95 -44.71 -19.78
CA CYS A 505 32.60 -44.29 -19.46
C CYS A 505 31.57 -45.11 -20.24
N SER A 506 30.39 -45.38 -19.68
CA SER A 506 29.29 -46.00 -20.41
C SER A 506 28.58 -44.99 -21.33
N MET A 507 28.08 -45.46 -22.50
CA MET A 507 27.31 -44.61 -23.41
C MET A 507 26.07 -44.00 -22.74
N GLU A 508 25.43 -44.77 -21.85
CA GLU A 508 24.21 -44.34 -21.14
C GLU A 508 24.54 -43.19 -20.18
N LEU A 509 25.63 -43.26 -19.44
CA LEU A 509 26.08 -42.19 -18.55
C LEU A 509 26.50 -40.93 -19.32
N GLY A 510 26.97 -41.09 -20.56
CA GLY A 510 27.33 -40.00 -21.45
C GLY A 510 26.16 -39.09 -21.79
N GLY A 511 24.97 -39.66 -21.93
CA GLY A 511 23.74 -38.88 -22.19
C GLY A 511 23.38 -37.92 -21.08
N TYR A 512 23.64 -38.28 -19.82
CA TYR A 512 23.37 -37.42 -18.66
C TYR A 512 24.46 -36.36 -18.42
N PHE A 513 25.67 -36.57 -18.94
CA PHE A 513 26.78 -35.64 -18.75
C PHE A 513 26.77 -34.46 -19.73
N ILE A 514 26.27 -34.65 -20.96
CA ILE A 514 26.24 -33.64 -22.05
C ILE A 514 24.99 -32.79 -21.98
#